data_d6720f7772646c34265ee42304f3eafc
#
_entry.id   d6720f7772646c34265ee42304f3eafc
#
_cell.length_a   1.000
_cell.length_b   1.000
_cell.length_c   1.000
_cell.angle_alpha   90.00
_cell.angle_beta   90.00
_cell.angle_gamma   90.00
#
_symmetry.space_group_name_H-M   'P 1'
#
loop_
_entity.id
_entity.type
_entity.pdbx_description
1 polymer ?
#
loop_
_entity_poly.entity_id
_entity_poly.type
_entity_poly.pdbx_seq_one_letter_code
_entity_poly.pdbx_strand_id
1 'polypeptide(L)'
;MSPAHALTGRPRFTYRTRLSSPAPRRLDGIDLARALAIVGMFYMHTWGHLWGDNVLRSAFEGRSSILFAVLAGVSVVLLTKSRDALTSVLQLVGRGVILVAIGLAISLDSVGPIVILVTYGFLYICVAPFVFRLNLLSAALAAATSTVALPVASFYLRRVLPDPPQFGATPTLGLVAQGEWGLFWQFLFATGLFPLLAWIPVFLTGVAAGKFLFAHEQAARWLVALGAPLFFLGYGGSWLFLRLSDFEARYSAFHPDGAEATEFLLHNAFGVTPTDWLSWLFIYVPHSGSIAELVSSTGISLFIIGLCLIACRSSVLFNDLVYPLRDLGKMPLTAYVGHILAIGYLNAHGHNIAEPGFALANLLGPIVFAMIWFRLFRRGPVEQLMYWALKPLSAVPAALRR
;
A
#
# COMPACT_ATOMS: atom_id res chain seq x y z
N MET A 1 62.97 -42.14 18.85
CA MET A 1 63.16 -42.03 17.40
C MET A 1 61.82 -41.80 16.77
N SER A 2 61.76 -40.85 16.00
CA SER A 2 60.77 -39.99 15.41
C SER A 2 59.33 -40.53 15.13
N PRO A 3 58.30 -39.67 15.30
CA PRO A 3 56.90 -40.00 15.01
C PRO A 3 56.50 -39.50 13.63
N ALA A 4 55.54 -40.20 13.01
CA ALA A 4 54.89 -39.83 11.79
C ALA A 4 53.65 -38.95 12.08
N HIS A 5 53.61 -37.73 11.50
CA HIS A 5 52.45 -36.86 11.49
C HIS A 5 51.48 -37.23 10.39
N ALA A 6 50.25 -37.48 10.75
CA ALA A 6 49.14 -37.57 9.82
C ALA A 6 48.41 -36.22 9.74
N LEU A 7 48.46 -35.61 8.57
CA LEU A 7 47.65 -34.44 8.17
C LEU A 7 46.26 -34.88 7.79
N THR A 8 45.23 -34.50 8.55
CA THR A 8 43.85 -34.48 8.09
C THR A 8 43.15 -33.23 8.59
N GLY A 9 43.39 -32.13 7.90
CA GLY A 9 42.62 -30.91 8.06
C GLY A 9 41.42 -30.87 7.08
N ARG A 10 40.24 -31.36 7.48
CA ARG A 10 39.02 -31.05 6.78
C ARG A 10 38.57 -29.63 7.16
N PRO A 11 38.19 -28.74 6.21
CA PRO A 11 37.60 -27.45 6.53
C PRO A 11 36.24 -27.67 7.19
N ARG A 12 36.16 -27.40 8.49
CA ARG A 12 34.87 -27.28 9.19
C ARG A 12 34.21 -26.00 8.73
N PHE A 13 33.21 -26.11 7.87
CA PHE A 13 32.22 -25.06 7.68
C PHE A 13 31.47 -24.87 9.01
N THR A 14 31.96 -23.96 9.82
CA THR A 14 31.22 -23.51 11.00
C THR A 14 30.09 -22.61 10.52
N TYR A 15 28.89 -23.13 10.55
CA TYR A 15 27.67 -22.33 10.56
C TYR A 15 27.76 -21.41 11.78
N ARG A 16 28.12 -20.17 11.54
CA ARG A 16 28.13 -19.14 12.56
C ARG A 16 26.68 -18.84 12.91
N THR A 17 26.12 -19.56 13.89
CA THR A 17 24.90 -19.15 14.60
C THR A 17 25.15 -17.75 15.13
N ARG A 18 24.59 -16.73 14.47
CA ARG A 18 24.55 -15.36 14.98
C ARG A 18 23.62 -15.31 16.19
N LEU A 19 24.09 -15.76 17.33
CA LEU A 19 23.63 -15.26 18.63
C LEU A 19 24.26 -13.88 18.79
N SER A 20 23.67 -12.88 18.17
CA SER A 20 24.09 -11.48 18.28
C SER A 20 22.99 -10.73 19.00
N SER A 21 23.41 -9.93 19.99
CA SER A 21 22.71 -8.85 20.73
C SER A 21 21.43 -8.34 20.07
N PRO A 22 20.42 -7.94 20.86
CA PRO A 22 19.12 -7.53 20.35
C PRO A 22 19.22 -6.17 19.67
N ALA A 23 19.65 -6.17 18.41
CA ALA A 23 19.22 -5.12 17.50
C ALA A 23 17.67 -5.06 17.55
N PRO A 24 17.03 -3.88 17.45
CA PRO A 24 15.56 -3.77 17.49
C PRO A 24 15.01 -4.79 16.50
N ARG A 25 14.30 -5.80 17.02
CA ARG A 25 13.77 -6.92 16.22
C ARG A 25 12.93 -6.34 15.11
N ARG A 26 13.41 -6.45 13.89
CA ARG A 26 12.63 -6.16 12.68
C ARG A 26 11.37 -7.00 12.76
N LEU A 27 10.22 -6.40 12.47
CA LEU A 27 8.95 -7.11 12.52
C LEU A 27 8.82 -7.89 11.20
N ASP A 28 9.38 -9.08 11.13
CA ASP A 28 9.41 -9.95 9.95
C ASP A 28 8.03 -10.13 9.30
N GLY A 29 6.98 -10.21 10.11
CA GLY A 29 5.60 -10.27 9.60
C GLY A 29 5.14 -8.99 8.88
N ILE A 30 5.66 -7.82 9.21
CA ILE A 30 5.37 -6.58 8.48
C ILE A 30 6.06 -6.59 7.12
N ASP A 31 7.30 -7.09 7.05
CA ASP A 31 8.01 -7.22 5.77
C ASP A 31 7.30 -8.27 4.87
N LEU A 32 6.81 -9.38 5.44
CA LEU A 32 6.00 -10.36 4.71
C LEU A 32 4.69 -9.75 4.20
N ALA A 33 3.96 -9.00 5.02
CA ALA A 33 2.72 -8.34 4.61
C ALA A 33 2.96 -7.31 3.46
N ARG A 34 4.09 -6.56 3.51
CA ARG A 34 4.48 -5.69 2.39
C ARG A 34 4.75 -6.48 1.10
N ALA A 35 5.44 -7.61 1.21
CA ALA A 35 5.68 -8.47 0.06
C ALA A 35 4.38 -8.98 -0.56
N LEU A 36 3.40 -9.39 0.26
CA LEU A 36 2.09 -9.83 -0.24
C LEU A 36 1.36 -8.70 -0.98
N ALA A 37 1.42 -7.46 -0.46
CA ALA A 37 0.85 -6.30 -1.16
C ALA A 37 1.54 -6.05 -2.51
N ILE A 38 2.88 -6.14 -2.57
CA ILE A 38 3.66 -5.97 -3.81
C ILE A 38 3.33 -7.08 -4.82
N VAL A 39 3.32 -8.33 -4.38
CA VAL A 39 2.99 -9.50 -5.23
C VAL A 39 1.58 -9.35 -5.82
N GLY A 40 0.62 -8.93 -5.01
CA GLY A 40 -0.74 -8.68 -5.48
C GLY A 40 -0.82 -7.54 -6.50
N MET A 41 -0.07 -6.44 -6.33
CA MET A 41 0.03 -5.38 -7.33
C MET A 41 0.68 -5.87 -8.63
N PHE A 42 1.76 -6.65 -8.54
CA PHE A 42 2.42 -7.23 -9.73
C PHE A 42 1.48 -8.15 -10.51
N TYR A 43 0.73 -9.00 -9.80
CA TYR A 43 -0.28 -9.84 -10.40
C TYR A 43 -1.35 -9.02 -11.14
N MET A 44 -1.91 -7.99 -10.48
CA MET A 44 -2.95 -7.15 -11.08
C MET A 44 -2.47 -6.37 -12.30
N HIS A 45 -1.22 -5.91 -12.32
CA HIS A 45 -0.67 -5.14 -13.43
C HIS A 45 -0.26 -5.99 -14.65
N THR A 46 -0.25 -7.33 -14.53
CA THR A 46 0.10 -8.26 -15.60
C THR A 46 -1.02 -9.25 -15.89
N TRP A 47 -1.21 -10.25 -15.05
CA TRP A 47 -2.18 -11.32 -15.25
C TRP A 47 -3.63 -10.98 -14.87
N GLY A 48 -3.83 -10.01 -13.96
CA GLY A 48 -5.16 -9.68 -13.44
C GLY A 48 -6.18 -9.28 -14.51
N HIS A 49 -5.71 -8.78 -15.65
CA HIS A 49 -6.57 -8.39 -16.76
C HIS A 49 -6.83 -9.50 -17.79
N LEU A 50 -6.07 -10.62 -17.74
CA LEU A 50 -6.11 -11.65 -18.78
C LEU A 50 -7.08 -12.79 -18.54
N TRP A 51 -7.29 -13.15 -17.28
CA TRP A 51 -7.91 -14.41 -16.95
C TRP A 51 -9.36 -14.28 -16.49
N GLY A 52 -10.03 -13.18 -16.85
CA GLY A 52 -11.42 -12.92 -16.47
C GLY A 52 -11.62 -12.84 -14.96
N ASP A 53 -12.86 -12.99 -14.53
CA ASP A 53 -13.21 -12.97 -13.11
C ASP A 53 -12.83 -14.29 -12.46
N ASN A 54 -11.73 -14.28 -11.72
CA ASN A 54 -11.28 -15.43 -10.95
C ASN A 54 -11.03 -15.02 -9.47
N VAL A 55 -10.94 -16.02 -8.60
CA VAL A 55 -10.77 -15.82 -7.16
C VAL A 55 -9.50 -15.01 -6.83
N LEU A 56 -8.41 -15.16 -7.60
CA LEU A 56 -7.18 -14.42 -7.36
C LEU A 56 -7.35 -12.94 -7.73
N ARG A 57 -7.99 -12.64 -8.87
CA ARG A 57 -8.33 -11.26 -9.22
C ARG A 57 -9.15 -10.61 -8.11
N SER A 58 -10.26 -11.23 -7.72
CA SER A 58 -11.10 -10.73 -6.64
C SER A 58 -10.36 -10.59 -5.30
N ALA A 59 -9.36 -11.44 -5.03
CA ALA A 59 -8.55 -11.36 -3.80
C ALA A 59 -7.59 -10.17 -3.78
N PHE A 60 -7.05 -9.75 -4.91
CA PHE A 60 -6.01 -8.72 -4.99
C PHE A 60 -6.49 -7.36 -5.46
N GLU A 61 -7.56 -7.31 -6.28
CA GLU A 61 -8.09 -6.08 -6.88
C GLU A 61 -8.52 -5.08 -5.78
N GLY A 62 -7.99 -3.87 -5.84
CA GLY A 62 -8.18 -2.81 -4.83
C GLY A 62 -7.48 -3.09 -3.50
N ARG A 63 -7.46 -4.33 -3.03
CA ARG A 63 -6.99 -4.70 -1.68
C ARG A 63 -5.48 -4.63 -1.51
N SER A 64 -4.71 -4.92 -2.56
CA SER A 64 -3.24 -4.85 -2.51
C SER A 64 -2.73 -3.44 -2.26
N SER A 65 -3.30 -2.45 -2.92
CA SER A 65 -2.97 -1.04 -2.74
C SER A 65 -3.40 -0.52 -1.37
N ILE A 66 -4.59 -0.93 -0.88
CA ILE A 66 -5.07 -0.59 0.47
C ILE A 66 -4.20 -1.22 1.55
N LEU A 67 -3.82 -2.49 1.43
CA LEU A 67 -2.86 -3.12 2.35
C LEU A 67 -1.54 -2.35 2.40
N PHE A 68 -1.04 -1.92 1.24
CA PHE A 68 0.20 -1.14 1.16
C PHE A 68 0.05 0.23 1.84
N ALA A 69 -1.11 0.89 1.75
CA ALA A 69 -1.39 2.16 2.43
C ALA A 69 -1.52 2.01 3.95
N VAL A 70 -2.18 0.94 4.42
CA VAL A 70 -2.21 0.61 5.86
C VAL A 70 -0.79 0.41 6.38
N LEU A 71 0.06 -0.32 5.64
CA LEU A 71 1.46 -0.54 6.00
C LEU A 71 2.31 0.74 5.92
N ALA A 72 1.95 1.71 5.07
CA ALA A 72 2.55 3.04 5.07
C ALA A 72 2.22 3.80 6.37
N GLY A 73 0.98 3.74 6.85
CA GLY A 73 0.59 4.28 8.16
C GLY A 73 1.31 3.60 9.33
N VAL A 74 1.43 2.27 9.34
CA VAL A 74 2.26 1.53 10.32
C VAL A 74 3.71 2.03 10.28
N SER A 75 4.24 2.31 9.09
CA SER A 75 5.61 2.80 8.90
C SER A 75 5.85 4.18 9.52
N VAL A 76 4.84 5.06 9.58
CA VAL A 76 4.93 6.35 10.29
C VAL A 76 5.30 6.11 11.77
N VAL A 77 4.62 5.19 12.43
CA VAL A 77 4.87 4.87 13.85
C VAL A 77 6.28 4.28 14.03
N LEU A 78 6.67 3.35 13.15
CA LEU A 78 8.01 2.75 13.17
C LEU A 78 9.13 3.80 12.99
N LEU A 79 8.92 4.79 12.12
CA LEU A 79 9.90 5.82 11.80
C LEU A 79 10.05 6.87 12.90
N THR A 80 8.99 7.12 13.68
CA THR A 80 8.93 8.23 14.65
C THR A 80 9.13 7.79 16.10
N LYS A 81 9.04 6.49 16.39
CA LYS A 81 9.02 5.93 17.76
C LYS A 81 10.20 6.37 18.66
N SER A 82 11.40 6.52 18.09
CA SER A 82 12.63 6.83 18.85
C SER A 82 13.23 8.19 18.49
N ARG A 83 12.47 9.08 17.87
CA ARG A 83 12.93 10.38 17.40
C ARG A 83 12.21 11.51 18.13
N ASP A 84 12.89 12.65 18.25
CA ASP A 84 12.25 13.89 18.67
C ASP A 84 11.24 14.39 17.61
N ALA A 85 10.36 15.31 18.03
CA ALA A 85 9.25 15.77 17.19
C ALA A 85 9.72 16.45 15.90
N LEU A 86 10.74 17.32 15.99
CA LEU A 86 11.24 18.06 14.81
C LEU A 86 11.90 17.12 13.80
N THR A 87 12.77 16.21 14.26
CA THR A 87 13.36 15.18 13.42
C THR A 87 12.27 14.32 12.76
N SER A 88 11.23 13.94 13.51
CA SER A 88 10.11 13.16 12.99
C SER A 88 9.40 13.88 11.86
N VAL A 89 9.02 15.15 12.06
CA VAL A 89 8.35 15.97 11.03
C VAL A 89 9.25 16.11 9.79
N LEU A 90 10.51 16.50 9.96
CA LEU A 90 11.45 16.69 8.84
C LEU A 90 11.64 15.39 8.03
N GLN A 91 11.74 14.26 8.71
CA GLN A 91 11.88 12.94 8.07
C GLN A 91 10.60 12.50 7.34
N LEU A 92 9.42 12.77 7.91
CA LEU A 92 8.14 12.45 7.28
C LEU A 92 7.90 13.31 6.05
N VAL A 93 8.04 14.63 6.18
CA VAL A 93 7.87 15.57 5.06
C VAL A 93 8.91 15.31 3.98
N GLY A 94 10.18 15.17 4.34
CA GLY A 94 11.25 14.88 3.36
C GLY A 94 11.02 13.57 2.60
N ARG A 95 10.53 12.53 3.29
CA ARG A 95 10.12 11.27 2.65
C ARG A 95 8.96 11.50 1.68
N GLY A 96 7.95 12.27 2.08
CA GLY A 96 6.82 12.62 1.24
C GLY A 96 7.24 13.36 -0.03
N VAL A 97 8.13 14.36 0.09
CA VAL A 97 8.69 15.10 -1.06
C VAL A 97 9.41 14.17 -2.04
N ILE A 98 10.22 13.25 -1.52
CA ILE A 98 10.93 12.26 -2.38
C ILE A 98 9.92 11.35 -3.08
N LEU A 99 8.86 10.88 -2.39
CA LEU A 99 7.82 10.04 -3.00
C LEU A 99 7.05 10.80 -4.09
N VAL A 100 6.70 12.07 -3.88
CA VAL A 100 6.09 12.92 -4.92
C VAL A 100 7.02 13.06 -6.11
N ALA A 101 8.29 13.38 -5.88
CA ALA A 101 9.27 13.55 -6.96
C ALA A 101 9.45 12.25 -7.78
N ILE A 102 9.59 11.10 -7.12
CA ILE A 102 9.68 9.80 -7.81
C ILE A 102 8.37 9.52 -8.55
N GLY A 103 7.21 9.72 -7.90
CA GLY A 103 5.90 9.48 -8.50
C GLY A 103 5.67 10.29 -9.76
N LEU A 104 6.00 11.59 -9.74
CA LEU A 104 5.92 12.46 -10.91
C LEU A 104 6.92 12.04 -12.00
N ALA A 105 8.14 11.67 -11.63
CA ALA A 105 9.17 11.27 -12.59
C ALA A 105 8.79 9.97 -13.35
N ILE A 106 8.16 8.99 -12.68
CA ILE A 106 7.76 7.73 -13.33
C ILE A 106 6.37 7.81 -13.98
N SER A 107 5.64 8.93 -13.82
CA SER A 107 4.34 9.18 -14.47
C SER A 107 4.47 9.95 -15.79
N LEU A 108 5.69 10.16 -16.30
CA LEU A 108 5.96 10.93 -17.53
C LEU A 108 5.37 10.28 -18.78
N ASP A 109 5.44 8.95 -18.85
CA ASP A 109 4.92 8.19 -19.96
C ASP A 109 3.63 7.49 -19.54
N SER A 110 2.51 7.88 -20.13
CA SER A 110 1.17 7.30 -19.88
C SER A 110 1.04 5.82 -20.32
N VAL A 111 2.14 5.13 -20.59
CA VAL A 111 2.20 3.77 -21.13
C VAL A 111 2.34 2.70 -20.03
N GLY A 112 2.52 3.12 -18.77
CA GLY A 112 2.69 2.21 -17.62
C GLY A 112 1.44 2.11 -16.73
N PRO A 113 1.49 1.29 -15.67
CA PRO A 113 0.47 1.25 -14.65
C PRO A 113 0.31 2.60 -13.95
N ILE A 114 -0.90 2.86 -13.46
CA ILE A 114 -1.22 4.13 -12.79
C ILE A 114 -0.43 4.28 -11.48
N VAL A 115 0.23 5.43 -11.29
CA VAL A 115 1.20 5.65 -10.21
C VAL A 115 0.54 6.23 -8.97
N ILE A 116 0.59 5.49 -7.84
CA ILE A 116 0.03 5.91 -6.54
C ILE A 116 1.00 6.76 -5.68
N LEU A 117 2.29 6.83 -6.03
CA LEU A 117 3.32 7.43 -5.16
C LEU A 117 3.10 8.92 -4.86
N VAL A 118 2.47 9.66 -5.78
CA VAL A 118 2.12 11.08 -5.54
C VAL A 118 1.17 11.19 -4.37
N THR A 119 0.10 10.39 -4.35
CA THR A 119 -0.85 10.33 -3.23
C THR A 119 -0.16 9.95 -1.92
N TYR A 120 0.70 8.92 -1.92
CA TYR A 120 1.48 8.57 -0.72
C TYR A 120 2.40 9.69 -0.26
N GLY A 121 3.05 10.37 -1.18
CA GLY A 121 3.88 11.52 -0.84
C GLY A 121 3.08 12.59 -0.10
N PHE A 122 1.89 12.93 -0.59
CA PHE A 122 1.02 13.90 0.08
C PHE A 122 0.45 13.39 1.42
N LEU A 123 0.18 12.11 1.59
CA LEU A 123 -0.14 11.54 2.91
C LEU A 123 1.00 11.75 3.91
N TYR A 124 2.26 11.59 3.47
CA TYR A 124 3.43 11.84 4.31
C TYR A 124 3.70 13.32 4.56
N ILE A 125 3.36 14.24 3.65
CA ILE A 125 3.54 15.69 3.80
C ILE A 125 2.41 16.29 4.65
N CYS A 126 1.15 15.97 4.30
CA CYS A 126 -0.02 16.68 4.80
C CYS A 126 -0.72 15.97 5.96
N VAL A 127 -0.54 14.66 6.16
CA VAL A 127 -1.25 13.91 7.20
C VAL A 127 -0.31 13.41 8.30
N ALA A 128 0.77 12.74 7.93
CA ALA A 128 1.67 12.11 8.88
C ALA A 128 2.23 13.07 9.96
N PRO A 129 2.63 14.34 9.66
CA PRO A 129 3.15 15.28 10.66
C PRO A 129 2.14 15.66 11.75
N PHE A 130 0.86 15.53 11.49
CA PHE A 130 -0.19 15.85 12.46
C PHE A 130 -0.61 14.64 13.30
N VAL A 131 -0.51 13.43 12.73
CA VAL A 131 -1.08 12.22 13.34
C VAL A 131 -0.05 11.35 14.06
N PHE A 132 1.25 11.52 13.82
CA PHE A 132 2.27 10.67 14.45
C PHE A 132 2.29 10.80 15.99
N ARG A 133 1.89 11.96 16.54
CA ARG A 133 1.82 12.23 17.98
C ARG A 133 0.50 11.84 18.63
N LEU A 134 -0.55 11.51 17.87
CA LEU A 134 -1.82 11.05 18.43
C LEU A 134 -1.57 9.84 19.34
N ASN A 135 -2.31 9.72 20.43
CA ASN A 135 -2.35 8.48 21.19
C ASN A 135 -3.15 7.40 20.42
N LEU A 136 -3.18 6.18 20.96
CA LEU A 136 -3.85 5.06 20.30
C LEU A 136 -5.35 5.35 20.08
N LEU A 137 -6.04 5.82 21.13
CA LEU A 137 -7.48 6.08 21.06
C LEU A 137 -7.79 7.18 20.05
N SER A 138 -7.07 8.30 20.07
CA SER A 138 -7.27 9.39 19.12
C SER A 138 -6.97 8.97 17.68
N ALA A 139 -5.96 8.13 17.47
CA ALA A 139 -5.67 7.61 16.13
C ALA A 139 -6.76 6.64 15.64
N ALA A 140 -7.28 5.77 16.51
CA ALA A 140 -8.37 4.86 16.19
C ALA A 140 -9.68 5.60 15.91
N LEU A 141 -10.02 6.61 16.72
CA LEU A 141 -11.20 7.46 16.49
C LEU A 141 -11.07 8.25 15.19
N ALA A 142 -9.90 8.84 14.90
CA ALA A 142 -9.66 9.54 13.65
C ALA A 142 -9.79 8.61 12.43
N ALA A 143 -9.29 7.38 12.51
CA ALA A 143 -9.47 6.38 11.47
C ALA A 143 -10.96 6.03 11.27
N ALA A 144 -11.67 5.69 12.34
CA ALA A 144 -13.07 5.29 12.28
C ALA A 144 -13.99 6.43 11.78
N THR A 145 -13.83 7.64 12.30
CA THR A 145 -14.65 8.79 11.88
C THR A 145 -14.36 9.21 10.45
N SER A 146 -13.09 9.21 10.03
CA SER A 146 -12.71 9.56 8.65
C SER A 146 -13.19 8.52 7.64
N THR A 147 -13.28 7.23 8.00
CA THR A 147 -13.80 6.16 7.13
C THR A 147 -15.26 6.41 6.70
N VAL A 148 -16.02 7.13 7.50
CA VAL A 148 -17.40 7.53 7.16
C VAL A 148 -17.44 8.96 6.63
N ALA A 149 -16.83 9.90 7.33
CA ALA A 149 -16.97 11.33 7.04
C ALA A 149 -16.33 11.73 5.70
N LEU A 150 -15.14 11.18 5.36
CA LEU A 150 -14.45 11.60 4.13
C LEU A 150 -15.08 11.07 2.83
N PRO A 151 -15.58 9.80 2.74
CA PRO A 151 -16.38 9.40 1.58
C PRO A 151 -17.66 10.22 1.40
N VAL A 152 -18.36 10.53 2.50
CA VAL A 152 -19.55 11.41 2.46
C VAL A 152 -19.15 12.81 1.99
N ALA A 153 -18.10 13.40 2.55
CA ALA A 153 -17.59 14.70 2.11
C ALA A 153 -17.17 14.68 0.63
N SER A 154 -16.47 13.63 0.19
CA SER A 154 -16.08 13.43 -1.20
C SER A 154 -17.29 13.35 -2.12
N PHE A 155 -18.35 12.62 -1.72
CA PHE A 155 -19.59 12.50 -2.47
C PHE A 155 -20.22 13.88 -2.74
N TYR A 156 -20.41 14.72 -1.70
CA TYR A 156 -21.00 16.04 -1.86
C TYR A 156 -20.05 17.03 -2.56
N LEU A 157 -18.75 16.99 -2.29
CA LEU A 157 -17.77 17.84 -2.96
C LEU A 157 -17.78 17.62 -4.48
N ARG A 158 -17.81 16.36 -4.93
CA ARG A 158 -17.80 16.02 -6.35
C ARG A 158 -19.06 16.43 -7.11
N ARG A 159 -20.18 16.66 -6.42
CA ARG A 159 -21.41 17.19 -7.03
C ARG A 159 -21.31 18.67 -7.42
N VAL A 160 -20.34 19.39 -6.88
CA VAL A 160 -20.10 20.82 -7.17
C VAL A 160 -18.82 21.06 -7.95
N LEU A 161 -17.98 20.06 -8.11
CA LEU A 161 -16.80 20.11 -8.96
C LEU A 161 -17.20 19.85 -10.44
N PRO A 162 -16.47 20.44 -11.40
CA PRO A 162 -16.64 20.06 -12.80
C PRO A 162 -16.27 18.60 -13.00
N ASP A 163 -16.95 17.92 -13.92
CA ASP A 163 -16.61 16.57 -14.31
C ASP A 163 -15.17 16.51 -14.85
N PRO A 164 -14.37 15.55 -14.42
CA PRO A 164 -13.02 15.42 -14.94
C PRO A 164 -13.07 14.91 -16.39
N PRO A 165 -12.10 15.30 -17.24
CA PRO A 165 -12.04 14.83 -18.62
C PRO A 165 -11.83 13.30 -18.72
N GLN A 166 -11.31 12.68 -17.65
CA GLN A 166 -11.10 11.24 -17.53
C GLN A 166 -11.26 10.80 -16.08
N PHE A 167 -12.15 9.87 -15.82
CA PHE A 167 -12.23 9.20 -14.51
C PHE A 167 -11.03 8.27 -14.29
N GLY A 168 -10.57 8.16 -13.05
CA GLY A 168 -9.45 7.28 -12.68
C GLY A 168 -8.06 7.81 -13.06
N ALA A 169 -7.95 9.03 -13.57
CA ALA A 169 -6.65 9.67 -13.79
C ALA A 169 -5.92 9.93 -12.45
N THR A 170 -4.63 10.19 -12.53
CA THR A 170 -3.80 10.54 -11.36
C THR A 170 -3.03 11.82 -11.61
N PRO A 171 -2.57 12.51 -10.56
CA PRO A 171 -1.66 13.65 -10.71
C PRO A 171 -0.37 13.22 -11.41
N THR A 172 -0.07 13.85 -12.57
CA THR A 172 1.11 13.55 -13.38
C THR A 172 1.99 14.78 -13.59
N LEU A 173 3.24 14.54 -13.96
CA LEU A 173 4.13 15.63 -14.37
C LEU A 173 3.65 16.32 -15.65
N GLY A 174 2.93 15.61 -16.53
CA GLY A 174 2.30 16.15 -17.73
C GLY A 174 1.31 17.28 -17.40
N LEU A 175 0.43 17.09 -16.41
CA LEU A 175 -0.49 18.13 -15.94
C LEU A 175 0.26 19.35 -15.40
N VAL A 176 1.34 19.14 -14.66
CA VAL A 176 2.19 20.23 -14.14
C VAL A 176 2.84 21.00 -15.27
N ALA A 177 3.38 20.31 -16.27
CA ALA A 177 4.05 20.91 -17.41
C ALA A 177 3.09 21.71 -18.33
N GLN A 178 1.82 21.29 -18.40
CA GLN A 178 0.76 21.97 -19.14
C GLN A 178 0.11 23.12 -18.35
N GLY A 179 0.45 23.30 -17.07
CA GLY A 179 -0.16 24.33 -16.21
C GLY A 179 -1.56 23.96 -15.72
N GLU A 180 -1.99 22.70 -15.86
CA GLU A 180 -3.31 22.17 -15.49
C GLU A 180 -3.39 21.89 -13.97
N TRP A 181 -3.05 22.89 -13.15
CA TRP A 181 -3.02 22.76 -11.69
C TRP A 181 -4.38 22.45 -11.09
N GLY A 182 -5.47 22.95 -11.69
CA GLY A 182 -6.83 22.66 -11.26
C GLY A 182 -7.13 21.16 -11.31
N LEU A 183 -6.85 20.51 -12.44
CA LEU A 183 -7.01 19.06 -12.63
C LEU A 183 -6.04 18.27 -11.75
N PHE A 184 -4.79 18.72 -11.60
CA PHE A 184 -3.82 18.07 -10.71
C PHE A 184 -4.36 17.94 -9.29
N TRP A 185 -4.86 19.04 -8.72
CA TRP A 185 -5.42 19.04 -7.36
C TRP A 185 -6.74 18.30 -7.29
N GLN A 186 -7.58 18.41 -8.30
CA GLN A 186 -8.85 17.68 -8.36
C GLN A 186 -8.62 16.16 -8.36
N PHE A 187 -7.69 15.64 -9.17
CA PHE A 187 -7.33 14.23 -9.16
C PHE A 187 -6.69 13.80 -7.85
N LEU A 188 -5.82 14.61 -7.28
CA LEU A 188 -5.18 14.29 -6.01
C LEU A 188 -6.17 14.22 -4.85
N PHE A 189 -7.14 15.12 -4.78
CA PHE A 189 -8.01 15.22 -3.62
C PHE A 189 -9.32 14.43 -3.76
N ALA A 190 -9.96 14.46 -4.93
CA ALA A 190 -11.37 14.11 -5.05
C ALA A 190 -11.75 13.12 -6.15
N THR A 191 -11.21 13.22 -7.38
CA THR A 191 -11.74 12.51 -8.56
C THR A 191 -10.75 11.55 -9.22
N GLY A 192 -9.51 11.46 -8.76
CA GLY A 192 -8.52 10.54 -9.29
C GLY A 192 -8.73 9.09 -8.83
N LEU A 193 -7.89 8.18 -9.33
CA LEU A 193 -7.94 6.76 -8.93
C LEU A 193 -7.54 6.55 -7.46
N PHE A 194 -6.68 7.43 -6.92
CA PHE A 194 -6.20 7.34 -5.54
C PHE A 194 -6.40 8.67 -4.80
N PRO A 195 -7.67 9.15 -4.67
CA PRO A 195 -7.92 10.48 -4.10
C PRO A 195 -7.63 10.51 -2.60
N LEU A 196 -7.01 11.56 -2.10
CA LEU A 196 -6.64 11.70 -0.68
C LEU A 196 -7.84 11.52 0.25
N LEU A 197 -9.04 11.99 -0.14
CA LEU A 197 -10.24 11.83 0.68
C LEU A 197 -10.61 10.36 0.96
N ALA A 198 -10.32 9.45 0.03
CA ALA A 198 -10.51 8.01 0.26
C ALA A 198 -9.30 7.35 0.93
N TRP A 199 -8.07 7.91 0.76
CA TRP A 199 -6.84 7.27 1.23
C TRP A 199 -6.41 7.68 2.64
N ILE A 200 -6.84 8.86 3.12
CA ILE A 200 -6.60 9.31 4.51
C ILE A 200 -7.14 8.30 5.54
N PRO A 201 -8.39 7.78 5.46
CA PRO A 201 -8.89 6.78 6.42
C PRO A 201 -8.03 5.52 6.49
N VAL A 202 -7.62 5.02 5.33
CA VAL A 202 -6.77 3.82 5.20
C VAL A 202 -5.41 4.05 5.87
N PHE A 203 -4.79 5.19 5.61
CA PHE A 203 -3.51 5.57 6.21
C PHE A 203 -3.62 5.73 7.73
N LEU A 204 -4.69 6.36 8.24
CA LEU A 204 -4.96 6.52 9.66
C LEU A 204 -5.21 5.17 10.36
N THR A 205 -5.91 4.23 9.70
CA THR A 205 -6.05 2.86 10.19
C THR A 205 -4.67 2.21 10.36
N GLY A 206 -3.75 2.43 9.44
CA GLY A 206 -2.36 1.99 9.55
C GLY A 206 -1.61 2.63 10.74
N VAL A 207 -1.79 3.92 10.97
CA VAL A 207 -1.21 4.61 12.15
C VAL A 207 -1.77 4.03 13.45
N ALA A 208 -3.08 3.82 13.54
CA ALA A 208 -3.72 3.20 14.70
C ALA A 208 -3.21 1.77 14.94
N ALA A 209 -3.16 0.95 13.87
CA ALA A 209 -2.61 -0.41 13.95
C ALA A 209 -1.15 -0.43 14.39
N GLY A 210 -0.31 0.48 13.87
CA GLY A 210 1.08 0.61 14.29
C GLY A 210 1.21 0.95 15.77
N LYS A 211 0.42 1.90 16.28
CA LYS A 211 0.39 2.24 17.71
C LYS A 211 -0.08 1.07 18.56
N PHE A 212 -1.10 0.36 18.13
CA PHE A 212 -1.64 -0.82 18.79
C PHE A 212 -0.59 -1.95 18.89
N LEU A 213 0.17 -2.20 17.80
CA LEU A 213 1.25 -3.18 17.78
C LEU A 213 2.37 -2.93 18.79
N PHE A 214 2.60 -1.66 19.16
CA PHE A 214 3.60 -1.30 20.17
C PHE A 214 3.03 -1.16 21.58
N ALA A 215 1.72 -1.04 21.75
CA ALA A 215 1.08 -0.91 23.05
C ALA A 215 0.73 -2.28 23.67
N HIS A 216 0.53 -3.33 22.84
CA HIS A 216 -0.01 -4.60 23.31
C HIS A 216 0.76 -5.80 22.76
N GLU A 217 1.15 -6.73 23.60
CA GLU A 217 1.86 -7.95 23.22
C GLU A 217 1.03 -8.88 22.30
N GLN A 218 -0.28 -8.93 22.56
CA GLN A 218 -1.23 -9.75 21.79
C GLN A 218 -1.83 -9.01 20.57
N ALA A 219 -1.30 -7.85 20.21
CA ALA A 219 -1.87 -7.02 19.15
C ALA A 219 -2.08 -7.78 17.83
N ALA A 220 -1.15 -8.67 17.45
CA ALA A 220 -1.29 -9.46 16.23
C ALA A 220 -2.58 -10.33 16.22
N ARG A 221 -2.93 -10.95 17.36
CA ARG A 221 -4.17 -11.73 17.49
C ARG A 221 -5.41 -10.84 17.43
N TRP A 222 -5.36 -9.67 18.06
CA TRP A 222 -6.45 -8.71 18.00
C TRP A 222 -6.64 -8.10 16.61
N LEU A 223 -5.57 -7.89 15.84
CA LEU A 223 -5.69 -7.46 14.44
C LEU A 223 -6.42 -8.52 13.59
N VAL A 224 -6.16 -9.80 13.81
CA VAL A 224 -6.92 -10.89 13.17
C VAL A 224 -8.38 -10.88 13.62
N ALA A 225 -8.62 -10.80 14.93
CA ALA A 225 -9.96 -10.85 15.52
C ALA A 225 -10.84 -9.65 15.15
N LEU A 226 -10.25 -8.48 14.92
CA LEU A 226 -10.95 -7.27 14.47
C LEU A 226 -11.06 -7.21 12.94
N GLY A 227 -10.03 -7.66 12.24
CA GLY A 227 -9.95 -7.55 10.79
C GLY A 227 -10.99 -8.41 10.07
N ALA A 228 -11.21 -9.64 10.52
CA ALA A 228 -12.19 -10.53 9.91
C ALA A 228 -13.63 -10.00 10.01
N PRO A 229 -14.15 -9.60 11.19
CA PRO A 229 -15.48 -8.98 11.26
C PRO A 229 -15.64 -7.71 10.42
N LEU A 230 -14.62 -6.84 10.36
CA LEU A 230 -14.66 -5.65 9.52
C LEU A 230 -14.76 -6.00 8.03
N PHE A 231 -14.00 -7.01 7.59
CA PHE A 231 -14.11 -7.51 6.22
C PHE A 231 -15.54 -7.96 5.89
N PHE A 232 -16.13 -8.80 6.76
CA PHE A 232 -17.49 -9.29 6.56
C PHE A 232 -18.55 -8.18 6.71
N LEU A 233 -18.32 -7.20 7.58
CA LEU A 233 -19.21 -6.06 7.72
C LEU A 233 -19.28 -5.21 6.43
N GLY A 234 -18.14 -4.88 5.84
CA GLY A 234 -18.09 -4.10 4.61
C GLY A 234 -18.58 -4.89 3.39
N TYR A 235 -17.96 -6.05 3.13
CA TYR A 235 -18.29 -6.87 1.97
C TYR A 235 -19.67 -7.55 2.09
N GLY A 236 -19.92 -8.22 3.20
CA GLY A 236 -21.17 -8.91 3.48
C GLY A 236 -22.34 -7.94 3.68
N GLY A 237 -22.09 -6.79 4.33
CA GLY A 237 -23.07 -5.72 4.48
C GLY A 237 -23.49 -5.14 3.12
N SER A 238 -22.54 -4.91 2.22
CA SER A 238 -22.82 -4.50 0.84
C SER A 238 -23.65 -5.54 0.08
N TRP A 239 -23.25 -6.80 0.16
CA TRP A 239 -24.00 -7.90 -0.45
C TRP A 239 -25.44 -7.96 0.07
N LEU A 240 -25.62 -7.87 1.38
CA LEU A 240 -26.96 -7.87 2.01
C LEU A 240 -27.77 -6.64 1.59
N PHE A 241 -27.15 -5.46 1.54
CA PHE A 241 -27.78 -4.23 1.07
C PHE A 241 -28.31 -4.39 -0.36
N LEU A 242 -27.51 -4.88 -1.30
CA LEU A 242 -27.93 -5.11 -2.69
C LEU A 242 -29.11 -6.10 -2.79
N ARG A 243 -29.09 -7.16 -1.95
CA ARG A 243 -30.16 -8.16 -1.93
C ARG A 243 -31.49 -7.68 -1.35
N LEU A 244 -31.45 -6.74 -0.38
CA LEU A 244 -32.65 -6.29 0.34
C LEU A 244 -33.25 -4.99 -0.21
N SER A 245 -32.47 -4.20 -0.97
CA SER A 245 -32.89 -2.83 -1.36
C SER A 245 -33.44 -2.71 -2.77
N ASP A 246 -33.46 -3.79 -3.56
CA ASP A 246 -33.75 -3.77 -5.01
C ASP A 246 -32.96 -2.67 -5.75
N PHE A 247 -31.75 -2.34 -5.23
CA PHE A 247 -30.93 -1.23 -5.71
C PHE A 247 -30.67 -1.34 -7.21
N GLU A 248 -30.25 -2.50 -7.67
CA GLU A 248 -29.89 -2.74 -9.08
C GLU A 248 -31.06 -2.47 -10.04
N ALA A 249 -32.24 -3.03 -9.74
CA ALA A 249 -33.45 -2.82 -10.56
C ALA A 249 -33.89 -1.34 -10.57
N ARG A 250 -33.83 -0.69 -9.40
CA ARG A 250 -34.24 0.73 -9.27
C ARG A 250 -33.24 1.66 -9.94
N TYR A 251 -31.95 1.39 -9.81
CA TYR A 251 -30.90 2.20 -10.41
C TYR A 251 -30.88 2.03 -11.93
N SER A 252 -31.03 0.79 -12.44
CA SER A 252 -31.18 0.52 -13.88
C SER A 252 -32.36 1.21 -14.52
N ALA A 253 -33.46 1.34 -13.79
CA ALA A 253 -34.63 2.09 -14.27
C ALA A 253 -34.42 3.62 -14.25
N PHE A 254 -33.51 4.11 -13.42
CA PHE A 254 -33.19 5.53 -13.29
C PHE A 254 -32.07 5.97 -14.25
N HIS A 255 -31.07 5.11 -14.48
CA HIS A 255 -29.87 5.47 -15.27
C HIS A 255 -30.21 5.49 -16.77
N PRO A 256 -29.77 6.53 -17.53
CA PRO A 256 -30.09 6.66 -18.95
C PRO A 256 -29.67 5.45 -19.80
N ASP A 257 -28.54 4.82 -19.48
CA ASP A 257 -28.01 3.66 -20.20
C ASP A 257 -28.50 2.32 -19.61
N GLY A 258 -29.41 2.34 -18.64
CA GLY A 258 -30.13 1.19 -18.13
C GLY A 258 -29.30 0.13 -17.41
N ALA A 259 -29.64 -1.13 -17.66
CA ALA A 259 -29.06 -2.27 -16.93
C ALA A 259 -27.58 -2.48 -17.23
N GLU A 260 -27.12 -2.27 -18.47
CA GLU A 260 -25.72 -2.49 -18.87
C GLU A 260 -24.77 -1.54 -18.12
N ALA A 261 -25.12 -0.24 -18.06
CA ALA A 261 -24.32 0.73 -17.29
C ALA A 261 -24.35 0.44 -15.80
N THR A 262 -25.50 -0.01 -15.27
CA THR A 262 -25.60 -0.39 -13.85
C THR A 262 -24.68 -1.57 -13.53
N GLU A 263 -24.72 -2.63 -14.34
CA GLU A 263 -23.84 -3.78 -14.18
C GLU A 263 -22.35 -3.38 -14.27
N PHE A 264 -22.02 -2.53 -15.26
CA PHE A 264 -20.65 -2.01 -15.40
C PHE A 264 -20.20 -1.27 -14.12
N LEU A 265 -21.03 -0.36 -13.59
CA LEU A 265 -20.69 0.43 -12.39
C LEU A 265 -20.61 -0.41 -11.11
N LEU A 266 -21.37 -1.51 -11.02
CA LEU A 266 -21.29 -2.44 -9.88
C LEU A 266 -20.01 -3.26 -9.85
N HIS A 267 -19.30 -3.37 -10.98
CA HIS A 267 -18.05 -4.13 -11.10
C HIS A 267 -16.81 -3.25 -11.32
N ASN A 268 -17.01 -2.01 -11.78
CA ASN A 268 -15.91 -1.14 -12.15
C ASN A 268 -16.03 0.23 -11.48
N ALA A 269 -15.02 0.59 -10.71
CA ALA A 269 -14.87 1.93 -10.16
C ALA A 269 -13.48 2.49 -10.48
N PHE A 270 -13.40 3.80 -10.61
CA PHE A 270 -12.20 4.52 -11.02
C PHE A 270 -11.76 5.52 -9.93
N GLY A 271 -11.64 5.03 -8.69
CA GLY A 271 -11.19 5.80 -7.52
C GLY A 271 -12.33 6.42 -6.70
N VAL A 272 -13.53 6.49 -7.28
CA VAL A 272 -14.68 7.17 -6.66
C VAL A 272 -16.01 6.50 -7.04
N THR A 273 -17.02 6.65 -6.17
CA THR A 273 -18.39 6.21 -6.44
C THR A 273 -19.11 7.20 -7.37
N PRO A 274 -20.19 6.80 -8.08
CA PRO A 274 -21.16 7.75 -8.66
C PRO A 274 -21.71 8.70 -7.60
N THR A 275 -22.18 9.89 -8.01
CA THR A 275 -22.68 10.96 -7.11
C THR A 275 -24.17 11.23 -7.22
N ASP A 276 -24.88 10.49 -8.02
CA ASP A 276 -26.33 10.57 -8.21
C ASP A 276 -27.09 10.00 -7.00
N TRP A 277 -26.69 8.83 -6.48
CA TRP A 277 -27.32 8.19 -5.33
C TRP A 277 -26.32 7.98 -4.17
N LEU A 278 -26.68 8.46 -2.98
CA LEU A 278 -25.86 8.27 -1.76
C LEU A 278 -25.67 6.79 -1.39
N SER A 279 -26.58 5.94 -1.84
CA SER A 279 -26.54 4.48 -1.63
C SER A 279 -25.25 3.83 -2.15
N TRP A 280 -24.58 4.43 -3.14
CA TRP A 280 -23.27 3.98 -3.63
C TRP A 280 -22.21 3.89 -2.55
N LEU A 281 -22.30 4.69 -1.49
CA LEU A 281 -21.36 4.63 -0.37
C LEU A 281 -21.44 3.32 0.44
N PHE A 282 -22.54 2.58 0.33
CA PHE A 282 -22.77 1.31 1.02
C PHE A 282 -22.51 0.09 0.11
N ILE A 283 -22.13 0.30 -1.14
CA ILE A 283 -21.85 -0.75 -2.11
C ILE A 283 -20.35 -0.93 -2.22
N TYR A 284 -19.89 -2.20 -2.06
CA TYR A 284 -18.52 -2.58 -2.27
C TYR A 284 -18.24 -2.72 -3.78
N VAL A 285 -17.43 -1.85 -4.30
CA VAL A 285 -16.80 -1.98 -5.62
C VAL A 285 -15.32 -1.72 -5.44
N PRO A 286 -14.41 -2.55 -5.96
CA PRO A 286 -12.96 -2.28 -5.88
C PRO A 286 -12.63 -0.90 -6.45
N HIS A 287 -11.76 -0.17 -5.77
CA HIS A 287 -11.35 1.21 -6.15
C HIS A 287 -12.47 2.26 -6.13
N SER A 288 -13.57 2.04 -5.42
CA SER A 288 -14.68 3.03 -5.34
C SER A 288 -14.46 4.12 -4.30
N GLY A 289 -13.62 3.89 -3.29
CA GLY A 289 -13.52 4.76 -2.12
C GLY A 289 -14.81 4.81 -1.30
N SER A 290 -15.74 3.85 -1.48
CA SER A 290 -16.97 3.74 -0.70
C SER A 290 -16.71 3.35 0.75
N ILE A 291 -17.64 3.64 1.65
CA ILE A 291 -17.54 3.20 3.06
C ILE A 291 -17.42 1.68 3.13
N ALA A 292 -18.21 0.96 2.34
CA ALA A 292 -18.18 -0.51 2.29
C ALA A 292 -16.81 -1.05 1.85
N GLU A 293 -16.21 -0.47 0.81
CA GLU A 293 -14.87 -0.84 0.37
C GLU A 293 -13.81 -0.53 1.43
N LEU A 294 -13.82 0.69 1.99
CA LEU A 294 -12.84 1.10 2.98
C LEU A 294 -12.89 0.22 4.24
N VAL A 295 -14.08 -0.09 4.76
CA VAL A 295 -14.26 -0.97 5.92
C VAL A 295 -13.79 -2.39 5.59
N SER A 296 -14.24 -2.97 4.47
CA SER A 296 -13.86 -4.32 4.06
C SER A 296 -12.35 -4.45 3.81
N SER A 297 -11.79 -3.56 3.00
CA SER A 297 -10.40 -3.66 2.56
C SER A 297 -9.40 -3.30 3.66
N THR A 298 -9.73 -2.39 4.57
CA THR A 298 -8.93 -2.17 5.79
C THR A 298 -9.06 -3.37 6.75
N GLY A 299 -10.24 -3.96 6.86
CA GLY A 299 -10.47 -5.17 7.65
C GLY A 299 -9.57 -6.32 7.20
N ILE A 300 -9.60 -6.68 5.92
CA ILE A 300 -8.73 -7.76 5.39
C ILE A 300 -7.24 -7.38 5.49
N SER A 301 -6.88 -6.10 5.39
CA SER A 301 -5.50 -5.66 5.57
C SER A 301 -5.00 -5.88 7.01
N LEU A 302 -5.81 -5.54 8.02
CA LEU A 302 -5.49 -5.80 9.43
C LEU A 302 -5.38 -7.31 9.70
N PHE A 303 -6.28 -8.11 9.13
CA PHE A 303 -6.27 -9.57 9.23
C PHE A 303 -4.98 -10.15 8.66
N ILE A 304 -4.57 -9.77 7.44
CA ILE A 304 -3.34 -10.23 6.78
C ILE A 304 -2.10 -9.81 7.60
N ILE A 305 -2.03 -8.57 8.07
CA ILE A 305 -0.93 -8.09 8.91
C ILE A 305 -0.83 -8.93 10.20
N GLY A 306 -1.97 -9.17 10.87
CA GLY A 306 -2.03 -9.99 12.07
C GLY A 306 -1.56 -11.43 11.82
N LEU A 307 -2.04 -12.08 10.75
CA LEU A 307 -1.63 -13.42 10.36
C LEU A 307 -0.14 -13.51 10.04
N CYS A 308 0.40 -12.58 9.26
CA CYS A 308 1.83 -12.55 8.94
C CYS A 308 2.69 -12.42 10.21
N LEU A 309 2.27 -11.58 11.16
CA LEU A 309 2.96 -11.42 12.44
C LEU A 309 2.91 -12.69 13.29
N ILE A 310 1.76 -13.37 13.35
CA ILE A 310 1.60 -14.62 14.08
C ILE A 310 2.45 -15.72 13.42
N ALA A 311 2.31 -15.92 12.11
CA ALA A 311 3.00 -16.98 11.37
C ALA A 311 4.54 -16.86 11.47
N CYS A 312 5.08 -15.65 11.28
CA CYS A 312 6.53 -15.42 11.41
C CYS A 312 7.06 -15.58 12.84
N ARG A 313 6.19 -15.47 13.87
CA ARG A 313 6.59 -15.66 15.27
C ARG A 313 6.44 -17.10 15.75
N SER A 314 5.44 -17.82 15.26
CA SER A 314 5.06 -19.15 15.74
C SER A 314 5.91 -20.29 15.17
N SER A 315 6.53 -20.10 13.98
CA SER A 315 7.27 -21.14 13.29
C SER A 315 8.56 -20.61 12.69
N VAL A 316 9.68 -21.15 13.14
CA VAL A 316 11.01 -20.88 12.56
C VAL A 316 11.06 -21.38 11.12
N LEU A 317 10.54 -22.61 10.87
CA LEU A 317 10.50 -23.19 9.53
C LEU A 317 9.70 -22.33 8.55
N PHE A 318 8.51 -21.84 8.96
CA PHE A 318 7.72 -20.92 8.14
C PHE A 318 8.48 -19.63 7.86
N ASN A 319 9.10 -19.05 8.88
CA ASN A 319 9.86 -17.81 8.75
C ASN A 319 11.06 -17.95 7.79
N ASP A 320 11.70 -19.12 7.78
CA ASP A 320 12.79 -19.45 6.85
C ASP A 320 12.25 -19.72 5.43
N LEU A 321 11.10 -20.38 5.30
CA LEU A 321 10.48 -20.62 4.00
C LEU A 321 10.07 -19.33 3.28
N VAL A 322 9.53 -18.37 4.02
CA VAL A 322 9.08 -17.07 3.46
C VAL A 322 10.19 -16.02 3.40
N TYR A 323 11.45 -16.39 3.71
CA TYR A 323 12.59 -15.48 3.68
C TYR A 323 12.74 -14.72 2.35
N PRO A 324 12.57 -15.33 1.15
CA PRO A 324 12.65 -14.62 -0.12
C PRO A 324 11.60 -13.48 -0.24
N LEU A 325 10.36 -13.76 0.18
CA LEU A 325 9.30 -12.75 0.18
C LEU A 325 9.57 -11.64 1.20
N ARG A 326 10.08 -11.99 2.38
CA ARG A 326 10.47 -10.98 3.37
C ARG A 326 11.56 -10.05 2.85
N ASP A 327 12.53 -10.56 2.10
CA ASP A 327 13.55 -9.73 1.46
C ASP A 327 12.92 -8.78 0.44
N LEU A 328 12.00 -9.23 -0.40
CA LEU A 328 11.22 -8.34 -1.27
C LEU A 328 10.50 -7.25 -0.46
N GLY A 329 9.84 -7.60 0.64
CA GLY A 329 9.13 -6.65 1.52
C GLY A 329 10.02 -5.64 2.25
N LYS A 330 11.35 -5.86 2.30
CA LYS A 330 12.33 -4.89 2.85
C LYS A 330 12.68 -3.77 1.88
N MET A 331 12.39 -3.93 0.58
CA MET A 331 12.66 -2.94 -0.46
C MET A 331 11.42 -2.61 -1.31
N PRO A 332 10.29 -2.25 -0.67
CA PRO A 332 9.02 -2.08 -1.35
C PRO A 332 9.04 -0.97 -2.42
N LEU A 333 9.77 0.11 -2.17
CA LEU A 333 9.86 1.23 -3.11
C LEU A 333 10.73 0.87 -4.32
N THR A 334 11.84 0.18 -4.11
CA THR A 334 12.67 -0.36 -5.21
C THR A 334 11.86 -1.31 -6.10
N ALA A 335 11.13 -2.25 -5.48
CA ALA A 335 10.31 -3.22 -6.21
C ALA A 335 9.19 -2.52 -6.99
N TYR A 336 8.50 -1.56 -6.35
CA TYR A 336 7.44 -0.79 -6.99
C TYR A 336 7.95 0.03 -8.18
N VAL A 337 8.99 0.83 -8.01
CA VAL A 337 9.56 1.65 -9.08
C VAL A 337 10.09 0.78 -10.21
N GLY A 338 10.81 -0.29 -9.87
CA GLY A 338 11.38 -1.20 -10.87
C GLY A 338 10.34 -1.84 -11.78
N HIS A 339 9.21 -2.33 -11.20
CA HIS A 339 8.19 -2.97 -12.03
C HIS A 339 7.39 -1.97 -12.87
N ILE A 340 7.09 -0.75 -12.36
CA ILE A 340 6.45 0.30 -13.16
C ILE A 340 7.31 0.65 -14.37
N LEU A 341 8.61 0.85 -14.17
CA LEU A 341 9.55 1.14 -15.26
C LEU A 341 9.66 -0.02 -16.26
N ALA A 342 9.69 -1.27 -15.76
CA ALA A 342 9.74 -2.45 -16.62
C ALA A 342 8.49 -2.58 -17.50
N ILE A 343 7.31 -2.42 -16.92
CA ILE A 343 6.04 -2.45 -17.67
C ILE A 343 5.96 -1.29 -18.65
N GLY A 344 6.29 -0.06 -18.22
CA GLY A 344 6.31 1.11 -19.10
C GLY A 344 7.25 0.94 -20.28
N TYR A 345 8.46 0.44 -20.04
CA TYR A 345 9.43 0.14 -21.11
C TYR A 345 8.89 -0.87 -22.12
N LEU A 346 8.30 -1.97 -21.66
CA LEU A 346 7.78 -3.01 -22.53
C LEU A 346 6.57 -2.54 -23.35
N ASN A 347 5.63 -1.85 -22.71
CA ASN A 347 4.49 -1.26 -23.39
C ASN A 347 4.92 -0.25 -24.47
N ALA A 348 5.92 0.60 -24.17
CA ALA A 348 6.46 1.56 -25.14
C ALA A 348 7.11 0.88 -26.36
N HIS A 349 7.58 -0.37 -26.22
CA HIS A 349 8.16 -1.14 -27.31
C HIS A 349 7.17 -2.15 -27.94
N GLY A 350 5.88 -2.04 -27.62
CA GLY A 350 4.83 -2.89 -28.21
C GLY A 350 4.81 -4.34 -27.71
N HIS A 351 5.48 -4.64 -26.59
CA HIS A 351 5.43 -5.97 -26.00
C HIS A 351 4.14 -6.19 -25.22
N ASN A 352 3.61 -7.40 -25.30
CA ASN A 352 2.44 -7.79 -24.51
C ASN A 352 2.88 -8.11 -23.05
N ILE A 353 2.58 -7.20 -22.12
CA ILE A 353 2.90 -7.38 -20.68
C ILE A 353 2.18 -8.55 -20.02
N ALA A 354 1.17 -9.03 -20.67
CA ALA A 354 0.34 -10.13 -20.22
C ALA A 354 0.87 -11.50 -20.71
N GLU A 355 1.91 -11.52 -21.52
CA GLU A 355 2.58 -12.76 -21.91
C GLU A 355 3.08 -13.51 -20.66
N PRO A 356 2.79 -14.83 -20.56
CA PRO A 356 3.11 -15.61 -19.35
C PRO A 356 4.58 -15.52 -18.92
N GLY A 357 5.50 -15.49 -19.88
CA GLY A 357 6.94 -15.37 -19.59
C GLY A 357 7.30 -14.06 -18.91
N PHE A 358 6.77 -12.94 -19.40
CA PHE A 358 6.99 -11.63 -18.80
C PHE A 358 6.30 -11.52 -17.44
N ALA A 359 5.04 -11.92 -17.33
CA ALA A 359 4.31 -11.85 -16.08
C ALA A 359 4.98 -12.68 -14.98
N LEU A 360 5.50 -13.87 -15.32
CA LEU A 360 6.30 -14.67 -14.38
C LEU A 360 7.63 -14.00 -14.02
N ALA A 361 8.33 -13.43 -14.98
CA ALA A 361 9.57 -12.69 -14.74
C ALA A 361 9.33 -11.45 -13.87
N ASN A 362 8.23 -10.72 -14.09
CA ASN A 362 7.83 -9.58 -13.26
C ASN A 362 7.49 -9.96 -11.82
N LEU A 363 6.98 -11.17 -11.59
CA LEU A 363 6.70 -11.69 -10.27
C LEU A 363 7.95 -12.24 -9.57
N LEU A 364 8.72 -13.09 -10.22
CA LEU A 364 9.85 -13.80 -9.63
C LEU A 364 11.16 -12.99 -9.65
N GLY A 365 11.37 -12.18 -10.68
CA GLY A 365 12.58 -11.38 -10.85
C GLY A 365 12.89 -10.48 -9.65
N PRO A 366 11.96 -9.67 -9.15
CA PRO A 366 12.17 -8.85 -7.95
C PRO A 366 12.45 -9.65 -6.68
N ILE A 367 11.88 -10.87 -6.54
CA ILE A 367 12.16 -11.76 -5.40
C ILE A 367 13.61 -12.24 -5.47
N VAL A 368 14.03 -12.75 -6.63
CA VAL A 368 15.41 -13.21 -6.85
C VAL A 368 16.40 -12.06 -6.68
N PHE A 369 16.09 -10.89 -7.25
CA PHE A 369 16.90 -9.69 -7.07
C PHE A 369 17.04 -9.33 -5.60
N ALA A 370 15.96 -9.33 -4.82
CA ALA A 370 15.99 -9.04 -3.39
C ALA A 370 16.89 -10.01 -2.61
N MET A 371 16.77 -11.31 -2.90
CA MET A 371 17.61 -12.34 -2.27
C MET A 371 19.11 -12.13 -2.51
N ILE A 372 19.48 -11.80 -3.75
CA ILE A 372 20.88 -11.53 -4.11
C ILE A 372 21.34 -10.21 -3.49
N TRP A 373 20.53 -9.16 -3.61
CA TRP A 373 20.85 -7.81 -3.15
C TRP A 373 21.13 -7.77 -1.64
N PHE A 374 20.28 -8.38 -0.82
CA PHE A 374 20.43 -8.36 0.64
C PHE A 374 21.57 -9.24 1.18
N ARG A 375 22.26 -10.01 0.33
CA ARG A 375 23.55 -10.63 0.68
C ARG A 375 24.69 -9.61 0.72
N LEU A 376 24.59 -8.55 -0.07
CA LEU A 376 25.62 -7.54 -0.26
C LEU A 376 25.30 -6.23 0.46
N PHE A 377 24.02 -5.84 0.51
CA PHE A 377 23.56 -4.55 0.99
C PHE A 377 22.50 -4.69 2.09
N ARG A 378 22.31 -3.62 2.87
CA ARG A 378 21.35 -3.61 4.01
C ARG A 378 20.00 -2.99 3.67
N ARG A 379 19.89 -2.23 2.58
CA ARG A 379 18.68 -1.55 2.10
C ARG A 379 18.55 -1.75 0.61
N GLY A 380 17.32 -1.70 0.10
CA GLY A 380 17.11 -1.67 -1.34
C GLY A 380 17.75 -0.43 -1.98
N PRO A 381 18.00 -0.43 -3.30
CA PRO A 381 18.64 0.69 -4.00
C PRO A 381 17.93 2.03 -3.76
N VAL A 382 16.63 2.12 -4.02
CA VAL A 382 15.86 3.37 -3.88
C VAL A 382 15.71 3.76 -2.40
N GLU A 383 15.53 2.77 -1.50
CA GLU A 383 15.53 2.99 -0.05
C GLU A 383 16.88 3.52 0.45
N GLN A 384 17.98 3.11 -0.16
CA GLN A 384 19.31 3.60 0.19
C GLN A 384 19.51 5.04 -0.26
N LEU A 385 19.08 5.40 -1.47
CA LEU A 385 19.08 6.78 -1.96
C LEU A 385 18.22 7.68 -1.07
N MET A 386 17.01 7.26 -0.73
CA MET A 386 16.13 7.98 0.20
C MET A 386 16.78 8.15 1.57
N TYR A 387 17.45 7.13 2.09
CA TYR A 387 18.16 7.23 3.36
C TYR A 387 19.27 8.28 3.30
N TRP A 388 20.08 8.33 2.24
CA TRP A 388 21.15 9.33 2.09
C TRP A 388 20.58 10.74 1.98
N ALA A 389 19.51 10.94 1.20
CA ALA A 389 18.86 12.23 1.06
C ALA A 389 18.27 12.75 2.38
N LEU A 390 17.75 11.84 3.22
CA LEU A 390 17.12 12.22 4.50
C LEU A 390 18.11 12.28 5.68
N LYS A 391 19.30 11.70 5.55
CA LYS A 391 20.30 11.67 6.63
C LYS A 391 20.66 13.05 7.20
N PRO A 392 20.88 14.10 6.37
CA PRO A 392 21.18 15.45 6.86
C PRO A 392 20.08 16.04 7.75
N LEU A 393 18.80 15.72 7.47
CA LEU A 393 17.65 16.23 8.24
C LEU A 393 17.66 15.75 9.71
N SER A 394 18.36 14.65 10.01
CA SER A 394 18.53 14.16 11.38
C SER A 394 19.51 14.99 12.21
N ALA A 395 20.39 15.77 11.57
CA ALA A 395 21.39 16.60 12.23
C ALA A 395 20.87 18.00 12.57
N VAL A 396 19.81 18.47 11.89
CA VAL A 396 19.25 19.83 12.07
C VAL A 396 18.82 20.12 13.51
N PRO A 397 18.09 19.22 14.24
CA PRO A 397 17.70 19.50 15.62
C PRO A 397 18.87 19.66 16.57
N ALA A 398 19.99 18.98 16.34
CA ALA A 398 21.19 19.14 17.15
C ALA A 398 21.86 20.50 16.91
N ALA A 399 21.82 20.99 15.69
CA ALA A 399 22.35 22.30 15.31
C ALA A 399 21.52 23.47 15.90
N LEU A 400 20.18 23.30 15.98
CA LEU A 400 19.28 24.33 16.55
C LEU A 400 19.30 24.38 18.10
N ARG A 401 19.94 23.43 18.78
CA ARG A 401 20.09 23.41 20.25
C ARG A 401 21.40 24.04 20.73
N ARG A 402 22.26 24.43 19.80
CA ARG A 402 23.50 25.19 20.07
C ARG A 402 23.26 26.68 19.90
#